data_55602c9000c683dd848c80eb31e376d6
#
_entry.id   55602c9000c683dd848c80eb31e376d6
#
_cell.length_a   1.000
_cell.length_b   1.000
_cell.length_c   1.000
_cell.angle_alpha   90.00
_cell.angle_beta   90.00
_cell.angle_gamma   90.00
#
_symmetry.space_group_name_H-M   'P 1'
#
loop_
_entity.id
_entity.type
_entity.pdbx_description
1 polymer ?
#
loop_
_entity_poly.entity_id
_entity_poly.type
_entity_poly.pdbx_seq_one_letter_code
_entity_poly.pdbx_strand_id
1 'polypeptide(L)'
;SRGLGDVYKRQDIHAGVPGYKQKIDSRVSKIFLNLPPNRIFERFNWSIFDSPKLFQPISSKSLVEIENIEPESLYLRVERQTIRLLDNHKTVLFTVRVHSDPITSILSNKQSIIDLLKAIQNLGDDMKNYKVIKPFESNLKQWLKSKIEHE
;
A
#
# COMPACT_ATOMS: atom_id res chain seq x y z
N SER A 1 -11.95 18.36 1.21
CA SER A 1 -10.60 18.85 0.94
C SER A 1 -9.98 19.22 2.26
N ARG A 2 -9.08 18.43 2.76
CA ARG A 2 -8.24 18.84 3.89
C ARG A 2 -7.18 19.77 3.34
N GLY A 3 -7.06 20.94 3.95
CA GLY A 3 -6.17 21.99 3.50
C GLY A 3 -4.71 21.55 3.47
N LEU A 4 -3.98 22.14 2.58
CA LEU A 4 -2.53 22.14 2.46
C LEU A 4 -1.88 22.71 3.74
N GLY A 5 -1.84 21.95 4.84
CA GLY A 5 -1.35 22.53 6.08
C GLY A 5 -0.86 21.58 7.16
N ASP A 6 -1.14 20.30 7.05
CA ASP A 6 -0.63 19.35 8.03
C ASP A 6 0.83 18.97 7.70
N VAL A 7 1.76 19.75 8.23
CA VAL A 7 3.19 19.42 8.18
C VAL A 7 3.46 18.33 9.21
N TYR A 8 3.31 17.08 8.81
CA TYR A 8 3.75 15.94 9.61
C TYR A 8 5.26 15.80 9.51
N LYS A 9 5.92 15.57 10.63
CA LYS A 9 7.32 15.15 10.60
C LYS A 9 7.37 13.80 9.87
N ARG A 10 8.34 13.63 8.96
CA ARG A 10 8.52 12.39 8.18
C ARG A 10 8.49 11.12 9.06
N GLN A 11 9.03 11.20 10.27
CA GLN A 11 9.06 10.10 11.24
C GLN A 11 7.67 9.71 11.73
N ASP A 12 6.77 10.67 11.90
CA ASP A 12 5.41 10.43 12.40
C ASP A 12 4.57 9.75 11.32
N ILE A 13 4.76 10.13 10.05
CA ILE A 13 4.06 9.51 8.91
C ILE A 13 4.45 8.04 8.74
N HIS A 14 5.68 7.67 9.07
CA HIS A 14 6.21 6.33 8.89
C HIS A 14 6.33 5.53 10.19
N ALA A 15 5.83 6.06 11.32
CA ALA A 15 5.96 5.43 12.63
C ALA A 15 5.42 3.98 12.68
N GLY A 16 4.37 3.69 11.91
CA GLY A 16 3.77 2.36 11.82
C GLY A 16 4.51 1.37 10.89
N VAL A 17 5.48 1.82 10.08
CA VAL A 17 6.16 0.93 9.13
C VAL A 17 7.21 0.07 9.83
N PRO A 18 7.10 -1.28 9.77
CA PRO A 18 8.03 -2.17 10.44
C PRO A 18 9.49 -1.94 10.00
N GLY A 19 10.38 -1.75 10.98
CA GLY A 19 11.82 -1.55 10.73
C GLY A 19 12.20 -0.24 10.07
N TYR A 20 11.29 0.75 9.99
CA TYR A 20 11.56 2.03 9.33
C TYR A 20 12.81 2.72 9.89
N LYS A 21 12.87 2.94 11.21
CA LYS A 21 13.99 3.63 11.87
C LYS A 21 15.34 2.94 11.65
N GLN A 22 15.36 1.59 11.72
CA GLN A 22 16.61 0.84 11.65
C GLN A 22 17.10 0.60 10.22
N LYS A 23 16.20 0.43 9.26
CA LYS A 23 16.55 -0.05 7.91
C LYS A 23 16.29 0.95 6.79
N ILE A 24 15.32 1.84 6.96
CA ILE A 24 14.79 2.67 5.89
C ILE A 24 15.15 4.15 6.06
N ASP A 25 15.11 4.70 7.27
CA ASP A 25 15.26 6.14 7.51
C ASP A 25 16.56 6.72 6.95
N SER A 26 17.69 6.05 7.16
CA SER A 26 18.99 6.50 6.63
C SER A 26 19.06 6.43 5.08
N ARG A 27 18.42 5.41 4.48
CA ARG A 27 18.35 5.27 3.01
C ARG A 27 17.47 6.34 2.39
N VAL A 28 16.31 6.61 2.99
CA VAL A 28 15.39 7.66 2.54
C VAL A 28 16.05 9.03 2.69
N SER A 29 16.78 9.28 3.78
CA SER A 29 17.55 10.50 3.97
C SER A 29 18.59 10.70 2.88
N LYS A 30 19.35 9.65 2.52
CA LYS A 30 20.32 9.68 1.43
C LYS A 30 19.67 9.96 0.08
N ILE A 31 18.50 9.37 -0.18
CA ILE A 31 17.73 9.64 -1.41
C ILE A 31 17.36 11.13 -1.47
N PHE A 32 16.81 11.70 -0.40
CA PHE A 32 16.41 13.12 -0.38
C PHE A 32 17.57 14.07 -0.57
N LEU A 33 18.74 13.76 0.01
CA LEU A 33 19.95 14.59 -0.14
C LEU A 33 20.54 14.54 -1.56
N ASN A 34 20.28 13.47 -2.29
CA ASN A 34 20.84 13.22 -3.62
C ASN A 34 19.79 13.26 -4.75
N LEU A 35 18.60 13.79 -4.48
CA LEU A 35 17.59 13.95 -5.52
C LEU A 35 18.09 14.93 -6.59
N PRO A 36 18.25 14.49 -7.85
CA PRO A 36 18.62 15.40 -8.92
C PRO A 36 17.46 16.37 -9.18
N PRO A 37 17.78 17.65 -9.44
CA PRO A 37 16.78 18.64 -9.81
C PRO A 37 16.09 18.21 -11.12
N ASN A 38 14.86 18.65 -11.30
CA ASN A 38 14.07 18.44 -12.53
C ASN A 38 13.74 16.99 -12.87
N ARG A 39 13.92 16.05 -11.94
CA ARG A 39 13.47 14.66 -12.10
C ARG A 39 12.34 14.33 -11.14
N ILE A 40 11.38 13.55 -11.65
CA ILE A 40 10.31 12.97 -10.84
C ILE A 40 10.63 11.49 -10.68
N PHE A 41 10.69 11.05 -9.43
CA PHE A 41 10.77 9.62 -9.11
C PHE A 41 9.40 9.13 -8.72
N GLU A 42 9.08 7.93 -9.13
CA GLU A 42 7.78 7.31 -8.91
C GLU A 42 7.97 5.93 -8.28
N ARG A 43 7.07 5.60 -7.38
CA ARG A 43 6.92 4.23 -6.88
C ARG A 43 5.45 3.93 -6.64
N PHE A 44 5.13 2.66 -6.59
CA PHE A 44 3.82 2.17 -6.22
C PHE A 44 3.88 1.43 -4.89
N ASN A 45 2.88 1.65 -4.05
CA ASN A 45 2.60 0.86 -2.87
C ASN A 45 1.19 0.29 -3.02
N TRP A 46 0.93 -0.86 -2.39
CA TRP A 46 -0.38 -1.49 -2.45
C TRP A 46 -0.80 -2.02 -1.08
N SER A 47 -2.10 -2.15 -0.89
CA SER A 47 -2.72 -2.72 0.30
C SER A 47 -4.10 -3.26 -0.07
N ILE A 48 -4.68 -4.08 0.82
CA ILE A 48 -6.02 -4.63 0.63
C ILE A 48 -6.87 -4.19 1.82
N PHE A 49 -8.07 -3.71 1.51
CA PHE A 49 -9.00 -3.18 2.50
C PHE A 49 -10.38 -3.83 2.35
N ASP A 50 -11.15 -3.77 3.40
CA ASP A 50 -12.55 -4.23 3.48
C ASP A 50 -13.56 -3.16 3.05
N SER A 51 -13.09 -2.00 2.60
CA SER A 51 -13.92 -0.86 2.23
C SER A 51 -13.23 0.05 1.21
N PRO A 52 -13.98 0.67 0.28
CA PRO A 52 -13.43 1.61 -0.70
C PRO A 52 -13.09 2.99 -0.09
N LYS A 53 -13.44 3.24 1.17
CA LYS A 53 -13.23 4.54 1.80
C LYS A 53 -11.76 4.89 1.86
N LEU A 54 -11.39 6.08 1.39
CA LEU A 54 -9.99 6.55 1.40
C LEU A 54 -9.47 6.82 2.82
N PHE A 55 -10.31 7.35 3.69
CA PHE A 55 -9.98 7.59 5.08
C PHE A 55 -10.54 6.46 5.96
N GLN A 56 -9.64 5.63 6.44
CA GLN A 56 -9.95 4.45 7.25
C GLN A 56 -8.91 4.29 8.37
N PRO A 57 -8.95 5.16 9.41
CA PRO A 57 -7.94 5.15 10.47
C PRO A 57 -7.98 3.87 11.32
N ILE A 58 -9.15 3.27 11.44
CA ILE A 58 -9.39 2.04 12.22
C ILE A 58 -10.42 1.21 11.46
N SER A 59 -10.21 -0.11 11.39
CA SER A 59 -11.26 -1.01 10.90
C SER A 59 -12.46 -0.95 11.83
N SER A 60 -13.65 -0.81 11.26
CA SER A 60 -14.90 -0.85 12.00
C SER A 60 -15.40 -2.28 12.28
N LYS A 61 -14.71 -3.29 11.70
CA LYS A 61 -15.07 -4.70 11.82
C LYS A 61 -14.32 -5.37 12.97
N SER A 62 -14.96 -6.32 13.62
CA SER A 62 -14.30 -7.21 14.59
C SER A 62 -13.29 -8.13 13.88
N LEU A 63 -12.35 -8.70 14.63
CA LEU A 63 -11.38 -9.67 14.07
C LEU A 63 -12.10 -10.88 13.41
N VAL A 64 -13.17 -11.36 14.01
CA VAL A 64 -13.95 -12.50 13.48
C VAL A 64 -14.62 -12.14 12.15
N GLU A 65 -15.14 -10.92 12.01
CA GLU A 65 -15.72 -10.45 10.74
C GLU A 65 -14.65 -10.29 9.65
N ILE A 66 -13.43 -9.90 10.04
CA ILE A 66 -12.31 -9.76 9.11
C ILE A 66 -11.80 -11.13 8.65
N GLU A 67 -11.72 -12.11 9.55
CA GLU A 67 -11.28 -13.48 9.22
C GLU A 67 -12.23 -14.19 8.26
N ASN A 68 -13.52 -13.91 8.36
CA ASN A 68 -14.58 -14.51 7.54
C ASN A 68 -14.99 -13.64 6.34
N ILE A 69 -14.20 -12.64 5.99
CA ILE A 69 -14.52 -11.76 4.87
C ILE A 69 -14.43 -12.51 3.54
N GLU A 70 -15.46 -12.35 2.71
CA GLU A 70 -15.46 -12.88 1.35
C GLU A 70 -14.44 -12.12 0.51
N PRO A 71 -13.49 -12.80 -0.15
CA PRO A 71 -12.45 -12.13 -0.94
C PRO A 71 -12.99 -11.17 -2.00
N GLU A 72 -14.13 -11.51 -2.63
CA GLU A 72 -14.78 -10.65 -3.62
C GLU A 72 -15.25 -9.29 -3.08
N SER A 73 -15.46 -9.18 -1.77
CA SER A 73 -15.85 -7.93 -1.11
C SER A 73 -14.68 -7.02 -0.79
N LEU A 74 -13.46 -7.48 -1.00
CA LEU A 74 -12.23 -6.71 -0.72
C LEU A 74 -11.94 -5.68 -1.82
N TYR A 75 -11.14 -4.70 -1.47
CA TYR A 75 -10.68 -3.64 -2.35
C TYR A 75 -9.15 -3.65 -2.43
N LEU A 76 -8.62 -3.66 -3.65
CA LEU A 76 -7.22 -3.45 -3.91
C LEU A 76 -6.95 -1.94 -3.98
N ARG A 77 -6.15 -1.45 -3.06
CA ARG A 77 -5.73 -0.06 -3.00
C ARG A 77 -4.30 0.08 -3.48
N VAL A 78 -4.10 0.90 -4.49
CA VAL A 78 -2.78 1.21 -5.03
C VAL A 78 -2.48 2.69 -4.83
N GLU A 79 -1.35 2.99 -4.25
CA GLU A 79 -0.83 4.34 -4.05
C GLU A 79 0.28 4.62 -5.06
N ARG A 80 0.02 5.48 -6.02
CA ARG A 80 1.06 6.07 -6.85
C ARG A 80 1.70 7.22 -6.08
N GLN A 81 2.95 7.04 -5.71
CA GLN A 81 3.71 8.00 -4.93
C GLN A 81 4.77 8.63 -5.82
N THR A 82 4.84 9.97 -5.84
CA THR A 82 5.90 10.68 -6.57
C THR A 82 6.69 11.58 -5.66
N ILE A 83 7.97 11.77 -5.99
CA ILE A 83 8.88 12.65 -5.27
C ILE A 83 9.68 13.50 -6.26
N ARG A 84 9.78 14.79 -5.99
CA ARG A 84 10.52 15.76 -6.80
C ARG A 84 11.20 16.80 -5.92
N LEU A 85 12.44 17.15 -6.24
CA LEU A 85 13.10 18.32 -5.68
C LEU A 85 12.63 19.59 -6.41
N LEU A 86 12.17 20.59 -5.67
CA LEU A 86 11.82 21.91 -6.20
C LEU A 86 13.05 22.80 -6.22
N ASP A 87 13.42 23.30 -7.39
CA ASP A 87 14.72 23.94 -7.66
C ASP A 87 15.04 25.16 -6.77
N ASN A 88 14.04 25.96 -6.45
CA ASN A 88 14.25 27.25 -5.79
C ASN A 88 14.29 27.21 -4.26
N HIS A 89 13.98 26.09 -3.62
CA HIS A 89 13.73 26.07 -2.18
C HIS A 89 14.40 24.93 -1.40
N LYS A 90 15.21 24.10 -2.03
CA LYS A 90 15.70 22.85 -1.41
C LYS A 90 14.56 22.03 -0.77
N THR A 91 13.36 22.19 -1.31
CA THR A 91 12.14 21.58 -0.80
C THR A 91 11.82 20.36 -1.63
N VAL A 92 11.49 19.26 -0.98
CA VAL A 92 11.06 18.03 -1.64
C VAL A 92 9.53 18.00 -1.65
N LEU A 93 8.95 17.93 -2.86
CA LEU A 93 7.54 17.69 -3.05
C LEU A 93 7.28 16.17 -3.09
N PHE A 94 6.43 15.70 -2.18
CA PHE A 94 5.94 14.32 -2.17
C PHE A 94 4.44 14.33 -2.42
N THR A 95 3.99 13.54 -3.40
CA THR A 95 2.56 13.39 -3.70
C THR A 95 2.14 11.93 -3.61
N VAL A 96 0.90 11.70 -3.20
CA VAL A 96 0.27 10.38 -3.18
C VAL A 96 -1.07 10.48 -3.90
N ARG A 97 -1.24 9.67 -4.94
CA ARG A 97 -2.53 9.44 -5.57
C ARG A 97 -2.99 8.03 -5.25
N VAL A 98 -4.16 7.94 -4.67
CA VAL A 98 -4.76 6.67 -4.25
C VAL A 98 -5.80 6.24 -5.29
N HIS A 99 -5.69 4.99 -5.72
CA HIS A 99 -6.68 4.25 -6.48
C HIS A 99 -7.22 3.14 -5.57
N SER A 100 -8.53 2.93 -5.55
CA SER A 100 -9.16 1.89 -4.74
C SER A 100 -10.25 1.24 -5.59
N ASP A 101 -10.00 0.03 -6.05
CA ASP A 101 -10.88 -0.72 -6.94
C ASP A 101 -11.28 -2.03 -6.26
N PRO A 102 -12.48 -2.58 -6.56
CA PRO A 102 -12.82 -3.92 -6.12
C PRO A 102 -11.73 -4.90 -6.53
N ILE A 103 -11.36 -5.84 -5.65
CA ILE A 103 -10.30 -6.82 -5.95
C ILE A 103 -10.64 -7.66 -7.18
N THR A 104 -11.93 -7.83 -7.47
CA THR A 104 -12.42 -8.52 -8.66
C THR A 104 -12.02 -7.84 -9.97
N SER A 105 -11.61 -6.58 -9.95
CA SER A 105 -11.12 -5.88 -11.15
C SER A 105 -9.88 -6.54 -11.77
N ILE A 106 -9.07 -7.27 -10.98
CA ILE A 106 -7.89 -7.99 -11.50
C ILE A 106 -8.26 -9.26 -12.27
N LEU A 107 -9.49 -9.75 -12.15
CA LEU A 107 -9.91 -11.00 -12.79
C LEU A 107 -9.91 -10.91 -14.32
N SER A 108 -9.92 -9.73 -14.90
CA SER A 108 -9.80 -9.52 -16.34
C SER A 108 -8.41 -9.84 -16.91
N ASN A 109 -7.40 -10.09 -16.04
CA ASN A 109 -6.04 -10.35 -16.45
C ASN A 109 -5.39 -11.41 -15.54
N LYS A 110 -5.22 -12.61 -16.05
CA LYS A 110 -4.62 -13.75 -15.34
C LYS A 110 -3.24 -13.43 -14.74
N GLN A 111 -2.42 -12.69 -15.46
CA GLN A 111 -1.11 -12.31 -14.96
C GLN A 111 -1.20 -11.43 -13.69
N SER A 112 -2.18 -10.53 -13.62
CA SER A 112 -2.42 -9.71 -12.42
C SER A 112 -2.81 -10.55 -11.20
N ILE A 113 -3.59 -11.62 -11.40
CA ILE A 113 -3.95 -12.56 -10.32
C ILE A 113 -2.69 -13.28 -9.80
N ILE A 114 -1.86 -13.78 -10.73
CA ILE A 114 -0.61 -14.46 -10.41
C ILE A 114 0.35 -13.53 -9.65
N ASP A 115 0.49 -12.31 -10.12
CA ASP A 115 1.40 -11.32 -9.53
C ASP A 115 0.95 -10.90 -8.12
N LEU A 116 -0.36 -10.70 -7.92
CA LEU A 116 -0.89 -10.41 -6.59
C LEU A 116 -0.67 -11.59 -5.62
N LEU A 117 -0.94 -12.82 -6.06
CA LEU A 117 -0.71 -14.03 -5.26
C LEU A 117 0.77 -14.14 -4.84
N LYS A 118 1.70 -13.96 -5.79
CA LYS A 118 3.14 -13.96 -5.51
C LYS A 118 3.53 -12.83 -4.56
N ALA A 119 2.99 -11.62 -4.76
CA ALA A 119 3.26 -10.48 -3.90
C ALA A 119 2.85 -10.77 -2.45
N ILE A 120 1.65 -11.35 -2.21
CA ILE A 120 1.19 -11.73 -0.87
C ILE A 120 2.09 -12.82 -0.26
N GLN A 121 2.47 -13.84 -1.05
CA GLN A 121 3.33 -14.93 -0.58
C GLN A 121 4.71 -14.45 -0.14
N ASN A 122 5.25 -13.45 -0.83
CA ASN A 122 6.58 -12.89 -0.56
C ASN A 122 6.62 -11.84 0.57
N LEU A 123 5.47 -11.44 1.12
CA LEU A 123 5.43 -10.56 2.28
C LEU A 123 5.88 -11.31 3.54
N GLY A 124 6.81 -10.69 4.28
CA GLY A 124 7.11 -11.14 5.65
C GLY A 124 5.94 -10.87 6.61
N ASP A 125 5.89 -11.61 7.72
CA ASP A 125 4.79 -11.53 8.69
C ASP A 125 4.57 -10.12 9.25
N ASP A 126 5.65 -9.37 9.52
CA ASP A 126 5.56 -7.98 9.98
C ASP A 126 4.80 -7.09 8.97
N MET A 127 5.07 -7.29 7.67
CA MET A 127 4.41 -6.55 6.61
C MET A 127 2.96 -7.00 6.39
N LYS A 128 2.66 -8.28 6.56
CA LYS A 128 1.28 -8.80 6.51
C LYS A 128 0.44 -8.22 7.66
N ASN A 129 1.01 -8.14 8.86
CA ASN A 129 0.37 -7.50 10.01
C ASN A 129 0.16 -6.00 9.75
N TYR A 130 1.18 -5.30 9.30
CA TYR A 130 1.10 -3.87 8.98
C TYR A 130 0.04 -3.55 7.91
N LYS A 131 -0.07 -4.39 6.89
CA LYS A 131 -1.06 -4.26 5.80
C LYS A 131 -2.43 -4.86 6.16
N VAL A 132 -2.59 -5.38 7.38
CA VAL A 132 -3.83 -6.00 7.89
C VAL A 132 -4.34 -7.15 6.98
N ILE A 133 -3.43 -7.85 6.30
CA ILE A 133 -3.77 -8.96 5.41
C ILE A 133 -3.88 -10.29 6.18
N LYS A 134 -3.12 -10.44 7.26
CA LYS A 134 -2.95 -11.72 7.97
C LYS A 134 -4.27 -12.40 8.36
N PRO A 135 -5.30 -11.70 8.83
CA PRO A 135 -6.57 -12.32 9.22
C PRO A 135 -7.27 -13.07 8.08
N PHE A 136 -7.20 -12.58 6.85
CA PHE A 136 -7.87 -13.16 5.69
C PHE A 136 -6.91 -13.73 4.64
N GLU A 137 -5.61 -13.80 4.95
CA GLU A 137 -4.57 -14.25 4.02
C GLU A 137 -4.87 -15.62 3.40
N SER A 138 -5.30 -16.56 4.22
CA SER A 138 -5.57 -17.95 3.79
C SER A 138 -6.71 -17.99 2.75
N ASN A 139 -7.85 -17.38 3.10
CA ASN A 139 -9.02 -17.32 2.23
C ASN A 139 -8.70 -16.60 0.92
N LEU A 140 -8.00 -15.46 1.00
CA LEU A 140 -7.61 -14.70 -0.18
C LEU A 140 -6.68 -15.50 -1.10
N LYS A 141 -5.68 -16.18 -0.55
CA LYS A 141 -4.76 -17.01 -1.35
C LYS A 141 -5.48 -18.20 -2.01
N GLN A 142 -6.39 -18.83 -1.31
CA GLN A 142 -7.20 -19.93 -1.87
C GLN A 142 -8.10 -19.43 -3.01
N TRP A 143 -8.76 -18.30 -2.80
CA TRP A 143 -9.57 -17.66 -3.83
C TRP A 143 -8.76 -17.28 -5.07
N LEU A 144 -7.61 -16.64 -4.92
CA LEU A 144 -6.74 -16.28 -6.05
C LEU A 144 -6.28 -17.52 -6.83
N LYS A 145 -5.94 -18.62 -6.14
CA LYS A 145 -5.57 -19.88 -6.79
C LYS A 145 -6.73 -20.46 -7.60
N SER A 146 -7.95 -20.50 -7.05
CA SER A 146 -9.12 -21.00 -7.77
C SER A 146 -9.40 -20.23 -9.06
N LYS A 147 -9.15 -18.89 -9.06
CA LYS A 147 -9.32 -18.06 -10.28
C LYS A 147 -8.24 -18.31 -11.33
N ILE A 148 -7.06 -18.82 -10.94
CA ILE A 148 -6.00 -19.19 -11.90
C ILE A 148 -6.29 -20.54 -12.56
N GLU A 149 -6.91 -21.48 -11.83
CA GLU A 149 -7.16 -22.86 -12.29
C GLU A 149 -8.38 -22.98 -13.21
N HIS A 150 -9.34 -22.06 -13.11
CA HIS A 150 -10.61 -22.12 -13.84
C HIS A 150 -10.64 -21.29 -15.13
N GLU A 151 -9.56 -20.67 -15.53
CA GLU A 151 -9.32 -20.05 -16.84
C GLU A 151 -8.27 -20.85 -17.66
#